data_b5e579340951b47d19e4231128e462b1
#
_entry.id   b5e579340951b47d19e4231128e462b1
#
_cell.length_a   1.000
_cell.length_b   1.000
_cell.length_c   1.000
_cell.angle_alpha   90.00
_cell.angle_beta   90.00
_cell.angle_gamma   90.00
#
_symmetry.space_group_name_H-M   'P 1'
#
loop_
_entity.id
_entity.type
_entity.pdbx_description
1 polymer ?
#
loop_
_entity_poly.entity_id
_entity_poly.type
_entity_poly.pdbx_seq_one_letter_code
_entity_poly.pdbx_strand_id
1 'polypeptide(L)'
;VACPSCGTKNRVPEAANGSPRCASCKTELPWLVNTTDAGFAKAVNTPQLVLVDLWAPWCGPCRMVAPVLEKLSKDLVGQIKVVKVNVDENPMVAQQYNARSIPMLLFMRNGELVDTVIGAQPEHMLRGHIDQLLAKV
;
A
#
# COMPACT_ATOMS: atom_id res chain seq x y z
N VAL A 1 -2.70 13.05 6.15
CA VAL A 1 -4.01 12.58 5.69
C VAL A 1 -5.11 13.13 6.58
N ALA A 2 -6.22 13.49 6.00
CA ALA A 2 -7.37 13.98 6.76
C ALA A 2 -8.12 12.81 7.39
N CYS A 3 -8.45 12.95 8.67
CA CYS A 3 -9.25 11.94 9.38
C CYS A 3 -10.66 11.86 8.76
N PRO A 4 -11.12 10.68 8.36
CA PRO A 4 -12.46 10.54 7.77
C PRO A 4 -13.59 10.83 8.76
N SER A 5 -13.30 10.80 10.06
CA SER A 5 -14.31 11.05 11.11
C SER A 5 -14.37 12.53 11.52
N CYS A 6 -13.24 13.18 11.81
CA CYS A 6 -13.23 14.53 12.35
C CYS A 6 -12.55 15.57 11.46
N GLY A 7 -11.95 15.17 10.34
CA GLY A 7 -11.31 16.08 9.39
C GLY A 7 -9.93 16.58 9.81
N THR A 8 -9.43 16.24 10.99
CA THR A 8 -8.10 16.65 11.44
C THR A 8 -7.02 16.08 10.52
N LYS A 9 -6.06 16.90 10.12
CA LYS A 9 -4.92 16.45 9.32
C LYS A 9 -3.93 15.73 10.21
N ASN A 10 -3.49 14.54 9.77
CA ASN A 10 -2.57 13.69 10.51
C ASN A 10 -1.38 13.32 9.64
N ARG A 11 -0.22 13.14 10.27
CA ARG A 11 0.94 12.53 9.65
C ARG A 11 0.84 11.03 9.87
N VAL A 12 0.93 10.25 8.78
CA VAL A 12 0.85 8.79 8.83
C VAL A 12 2.26 8.22 8.71
N PRO A 13 2.74 7.41 9.66
CA PRO A 13 4.10 6.88 9.64
C PRO A 13 4.29 5.81 8.58
N GLU A 14 5.49 5.73 7.99
CA GLU A 14 5.85 4.67 7.06
C GLU A 14 5.87 3.30 7.75
N ALA A 15 6.27 3.26 9.01
CA ALA A 15 6.34 2.03 9.80
C ALA A 15 5.85 2.29 11.22
N ALA A 16 5.05 1.36 11.73
CA ALA A 16 4.51 1.42 13.08
C ALA A 16 4.06 0.02 13.51
N ASN A 17 3.88 -0.18 14.81
CA ASN A 17 3.46 -1.47 15.35
C ASN A 17 1.98 -1.78 15.14
N GLY A 18 1.21 -0.84 14.63
CA GLY A 18 -0.21 -1.02 14.37
C GLY A 18 -0.75 0.08 13.48
N SER A 19 -2.04 0.03 13.18
CA SER A 19 -2.72 1.01 12.34
C SER A 19 -2.61 2.42 12.93
N PRO A 20 -2.33 3.44 12.11
CA PRO A 20 -2.29 4.81 12.58
C PRO A 20 -3.68 5.26 13.03
N ARG A 21 -3.71 6.11 14.06
CA ARG A 21 -4.94 6.67 14.60
C ARG A 21 -4.89 8.18 14.62
N CYS A 22 -6.05 8.79 14.47
CA CYS A 22 -6.18 10.24 14.54
C CYS A 22 -5.74 10.76 15.91
N ALA A 23 -4.89 11.78 15.92
CA ALA A 23 -4.42 12.39 17.16
C ALA A 23 -5.56 13.05 17.94
N SER A 24 -6.60 13.52 17.24
CA SER A 24 -7.73 14.21 17.87
C SER A 24 -8.82 13.25 18.37
N CYS A 25 -9.35 12.39 17.48
CA CYS A 25 -10.51 11.57 17.83
C CYS A 25 -10.22 10.07 17.99
N LYS A 26 -8.97 9.65 17.75
CA LYS A 26 -8.50 8.25 17.87
C LYS A 26 -9.11 7.27 16.89
N THR A 27 -9.84 7.73 15.87
CA THR A 27 -10.34 6.89 14.78
C THR A 27 -9.15 6.35 13.98
N GLU A 28 -9.22 5.11 13.53
CA GLU A 28 -8.21 4.53 12.65
C GLU A 28 -8.14 5.29 11.33
N LEU A 29 -6.93 5.53 10.85
CA LEU A 29 -6.68 6.30 9.62
C LEU A 29 -6.40 5.37 8.46
N PRO A 30 -6.77 5.76 7.21
CA PRO A 30 -6.29 5.07 6.03
C PRO A 30 -4.76 5.03 6.04
N TRP A 31 -4.19 3.85 5.79
CA TRP A 31 -2.74 3.68 5.82
C TRP A 31 -2.19 3.59 4.40
N LEU A 32 -1.79 4.73 3.86
CA LEU A 32 -1.16 4.82 2.54
C LEU A 32 0.07 5.69 2.70
N VAL A 33 1.25 5.14 2.42
CA VAL A 33 2.52 5.81 2.61
C VAL A 33 3.43 5.61 1.40
N ASN A 34 4.40 6.50 1.23
CA ASN A 34 5.50 6.33 0.29
C ASN A 34 6.72 5.86 1.07
N THR A 35 7.51 4.97 0.50
CA THR A 35 8.76 4.55 1.11
C THR A 35 9.89 4.55 0.10
N THR A 36 11.10 4.33 0.59
CA THR A 36 12.33 4.30 -0.21
C THR A 36 13.00 2.95 -0.08
N ASP A 37 14.07 2.72 -0.86
CA ASP A 37 14.89 1.51 -0.72
C ASP A 37 15.34 1.32 0.73
N ALA A 38 15.72 2.39 1.40
CA ALA A 38 16.19 2.33 2.79
C ALA A 38 15.08 1.99 3.79
N GLY A 39 13.84 2.44 3.54
CA GLY A 39 12.73 2.25 4.48
C GLY A 39 11.85 1.06 4.18
N PHE A 40 12.03 0.41 3.05
CA PHE A 40 11.11 -0.61 2.55
C PHE A 40 10.92 -1.78 3.53
N ALA A 41 12.02 -2.35 4.02
CA ALA A 41 11.95 -3.53 4.88
C ALA A 41 11.11 -3.28 6.15
N LYS A 42 11.23 -2.09 6.73
CA LYS A 42 10.43 -1.72 7.91
C LYS A 42 8.99 -1.43 7.55
N ALA A 43 8.77 -0.78 6.40
CA ALA A 43 7.42 -0.41 5.96
C ALA A 43 6.53 -1.61 5.70
N VAL A 44 7.09 -2.71 5.20
CA VAL A 44 6.31 -3.92 4.89
C VAL A 44 6.28 -4.94 6.02
N ASN A 45 7.03 -4.72 7.09
CA ASN A 45 7.08 -5.65 8.22
C ASN A 45 5.95 -5.36 9.21
N THR A 46 4.76 -5.83 8.87
CA THR A 46 3.56 -5.66 9.69
C THR A 46 2.66 -6.89 9.52
N PRO A 47 1.88 -7.27 10.54
CA PRO A 47 0.91 -8.37 10.41
C PRO A 47 -0.27 -8.04 9.53
N GLN A 48 -0.51 -6.76 9.21
CA GLN A 48 -1.54 -6.37 8.26
C GLN A 48 -1.14 -6.78 6.84
N LEU A 49 -2.14 -6.97 5.99
CA LEU A 49 -1.89 -7.18 4.57
C LEU A 49 -1.36 -5.88 3.96
N VAL A 50 -0.19 -5.94 3.34
CA VAL A 50 0.43 -4.80 2.70
C VAL A 50 0.29 -4.94 1.18
N LEU A 51 -0.18 -3.88 0.52
CA LEU A 51 -0.14 -3.74 -0.93
C LEU A 51 1.00 -2.80 -1.28
N VAL A 52 2.03 -3.33 -1.92
CA VAL A 52 3.15 -2.51 -2.41
C VAL A 52 2.86 -2.15 -3.86
N ASP A 53 2.82 -0.86 -4.16
CA ASP A 53 2.62 -0.35 -5.51
C ASP A 53 3.97 0.11 -6.07
N LEU A 54 4.53 -0.69 -6.98
CA LEU A 54 5.75 -0.33 -7.71
C LEU A 54 5.32 0.46 -8.95
N TRP A 55 5.64 1.75 -8.97
CA TRP A 55 5.15 2.69 -9.97
C TRP A 55 6.24 3.65 -10.43
N ALA A 56 5.94 4.42 -11.50
CA ALA A 56 6.80 5.51 -11.96
C ALA A 56 5.94 6.67 -12.46
N PRO A 57 6.47 7.91 -12.40
CA PRO A 57 5.70 9.10 -12.83
C PRO A 57 5.29 9.10 -14.29
N TRP A 58 6.09 8.46 -15.16
CA TRP A 58 5.83 8.40 -16.61
C TRP A 58 4.85 7.29 -16.99
N CYS A 59 4.45 6.45 -16.05
CA CYS A 59 3.62 5.27 -16.31
C CYS A 59 2.14 5.64 -16.31
N GLY A 60 1.50 5.59 -17.49
CA GLY A 60 0.07 5.86 -17.63
C GLY A 60 -0.81 4.91 -16.82
N PRO A 61 -0.64 3.58 -16.96
CA PRO A 61 -1.42 2.62 -16.17
C PRO A 61 -1.26 2.78 -14.66
N CYS A 62 -0.08 3.22 -14.20
CA CYS A 62 0.14 3.50 -12.78
C CYS A 62 -0.78 4.62 -12.28
N ARG A 63 -1.03 5.63 -13.12
CA ARG A 63 -1.94 6.74 -12.79
C ARG A 63 -3.39 6.28 -12.71
N MET A 64 -3.75 5.24 -13.44
CA MET A 64 -5.10 4.67 -13.38
C MET A 64 -5.33 3.89 -12.10
N VAL A 65 -4.30 3.23 -11.59
CA VAL A 65 -4.43 2.41 -10.39
C VAL A 65 -4.32 3.23 -9.09
N ALA A 66 -3.65 4.38 -9.14
CA ALA A 66 -3.44 5.22 -7.95
C ALA A 66 -4.74 5.58 -7.21
N PRO A 67 -5.80 6.10 -7.89
CA PRO A 67 -7.04 6.42 -7.19
C PRO A 67 -7.76 5.19 -6.65
N VAL A 68 -7.61 4.04 -7.31
CA VAL A 68 -8.17 2.78 -6.83
C VAL A 68 -7.52 2.38 -5.49
N LEU A 69 -6.20 2.50 -5.40
CA LEU A 69 -5.47 2.19 -4.16
C LEU A 69 -5.82 3.15 -3.04
N GLU A 70 -6.00 4.43 -3.35
CA GLU A 70 -6.44 5.42 -2.37
C GLU A 70 -7.83 5.06 -1.83
N LYS A 71 -8.75 4.69 -2.70
CA LYS A 71 -10.10 4.28 -2.30
C LYS A 71 -10.06 3.02 -1.43
N LEU A 72 -9.28 2.02 -1.83
CA LEU A 72 -9.15 0.78 -1.07
C LEU A 72 -8.58 1.04 0.32
N SER A 73 -7.61 1.95 0.45
CA SER A 73 -7.03 2.30 1.75
C SER A 73 -8.05 2.93 2.68
N LYS A 74 -9.01 3.68 2.13
CA LYS A 74 -10.09 4.29 2.90
C LYS A 74 -11.19 3.30 3.25
N ASP A 75 -11.58 2.46 2.30
CA ASP A 75 -12.64 1.47 2.49
C ASP A 75 -12.23 0.36 3.45
N LEU A 76 -10.95 0.03 3.48
CA LEU A 76 -10.42 -1.09 4.26
C LEU A 76 -9.48 -0.62 5.38
N VAL A 77 -9.83 0.49 6.00
CA VAL A 77 -9.10 1.05 7.14
C VAL A 77 -8.91 -0.01 8.22
N GLY A 78 -7.68 -0.13 8.74
CA GLY A 78 -7.35 -1.10 9.77
C GLY A 78 -7.09 -2.51 9.25
N GLN A 79 -7.42 -2.80 7.98
CA GLN A 79 -7.25 -4.14 7.40
C GLN A 79 -6.06 -4.23 6.46
N ILE A 80 -5.76 -3.14 5.73
CA ILE A 80 -4.66 -3.11 4.77
C ILE A 80 -3.78 -1.89 4.97
N LYS A 81 -2.56 -2.00 4.47
CA LYS A 81 -1.61 -0.89 4.37
C LYS A 81 -1.14 -0.80 2.92
N VAL A 82 -1.19 0.38 2.32
CA VAL A 82 -0.69 0.61 0.96
C VAL A 82 0.67 1.30 1.06
N VAL A 83 1.68 0.69 0.45
CA VAL A 83 3.06 1.22 0.43
C VAL A 83 3.43 1.49 -1.03
N LYS A 84 3.70 2.75 -1.36
CA LYS A 84 4.05 3.16 -2.72
C LYS A 84 5.56 3.33 -2.85
N VAL A 85 6.13 2.76 -3.91
CA VAL A 85 7.57 2.86 -4.21
C VAL A 85 7.75 3.35 -5.63
N ASN A 86 8.35 4.53 -5.79
CA ASN A 86 8.73 5.07 -7.10
C ASN A 86 10.00 4.34 -7.56
N VAL A 87 9.87 3.48 -8.58
CA VAL A 87 10.99 2.64 -9.03
C VAL A 87 12.12 3.42 -9.69
N ASP A 88 11.83 4.61 -10.21
CA ASP A 88 12.88 5.47 -10.79
C ASP A 88 13.87 5.95 -9.73
N GLU A 89 13.37 6.22 -8.53
CA GLU A 89 14.17 6.70 -7.41
C GLU A 89 14.65 5.56 -6.50
N ASN A 90 14.04 4.38 -6.61
CA ASN A 90 14.28 3.26 -5.70
C ASN A 90 14.51 1.97 -6.49
N PRO A 91 15.64 1.87 -7.23
CA PRO A 91 15.89 0.72 -8.10
C PRO A 91 16.16 -0.58 -7.36
N MET A 92 16.57 -0.55 -6.10
CA MET A 92 16.89 -1.77 -5.35
C MET A 92 15.65 -2.60 -5.08
N VAL A 93 14.55 -1.99 -4.67
CA VAL A 93 13.28 -2.69 -4.48
C VAL A 93 12.79 -3.26 -5.80
N ALA A 94 12.86 -2.48 -6.87
CA ALA A 94 12.46 -2.93 -8.21
C ALA A 94 13.25 -4.17 -8.64
N GLN A 95 14.55 -4.20 -8.41
CA GLN A 95 15.41 -5.35 -8.74
C GLN A 95 15.07 -6.55 -7.87
N GLN A 96 14.88 -6.33 -6.58
CA GLN A 96 14.60 -7.40 -5.63
C GLN A 96 13.37 -8.21 -6.03
N TYR A 97 12.34 -7.56 -6.53
CA TYR A 97 11.09 -8.20 -6.95
C TYR A 97 10.96 -8.35 -8.47
N ASN A 98 12.03 -8.11 -9.19
CA ASN A 98 12.09 -8.29 -10.64
C ASN A 98 10.98 -7.53 -11.37
N ALA A 99 10.80 -6.25 -11.02
CA ALA A 99 9.74 -5.40 -11.55
C ALA A 99 10.08 -4.92 -12.96
N ARG A 100 9.79 -5.75 -13.97
CA ARG A 100 10.01 -5.42 -15.38
C ARG A 100 8.81 -4.73 -16.01
N SER A 101 7.63 -4.97 -15.48
CA SER A 101 6.38 -4.36 -15.94
C SER A 101 5.74 -3.65 -14.76
N ILE A 102 5.34 -2.39 -14.97
CA ILE A 102 4.67 -1.60 -13.94
C ILE A 102 3.33 -1.08 -14.44
N PRO A 103 2.31 -0.86 -13.57
CA PRO A 103 2.38 -1.08 -12.13
C PRO A 103 2.51 -2.56 -11.77
N MET A 104 3.27 -2.84 -10.74
CA MET A 104 3.38 -4.18 -10.19
C MET A 104 2.97 -4.09 -8.72
N LEU A 105 1.95 -4.84 -8.36
CA LEU A 105 1.43 -4.85 -6.99
C LEU A 105 1.91 -6.10 -6.29
N LEU A 106 2.59 -5.89 -5.16
CA LEU A 106 3.04 -6.98 -4.30
C LEU A 106 2.13 -7.05 -3.10
N PHE A 107 1.63 -8.23 -2.79
CA PHE A 107 0.87 -8.46 -1.56
C PHE A 107 1.82 -9.11 -0.55
N MET A 108 2.00 -8.46 0.59
CA MET A 108 2.96 -8.88 1.59
C MET A 108 2.31 -8.98 2.97
N ARG A 109 2.89 -9.84 3.81
CA ARG A 109 2.48 -9.98 5.21
C ARG A 109 3.68 -10.37 6.04
N ASN A 110 3.93 -9.65 7.13
CA ASN A 110 5.10 -9.85 7.99
C ASN A 110 6.42 -9.80 7.22
N GLY A 111 6.50 -8.93 6.20
CA GLY A 111 7.69 -8.79 5.38
C GLY A 111 7.87 -9.85 4.29
N GLU A 112 6.94 -10.78 4.16
CA GLU A 112 7.01 -11.85 3.17
C GLU A 112 6.02 -11.64 2.03
N LEU A 113 6.47 -11.94 0.81
CA LEU A 113 5.63 -11.86 -0.38
C LEU A 113 4.65 -13.03 -0.42
N VAL A 114 3.35 -12.71 -0.50
CA VAL A 114 2.29 -13.74 -0.55
C VAL A 114 1.61 -13.83 -1.91
N ASP A 115 1.62 -12.76 -2.70
CA ASP A 115 1.04 -12.77 -4.05
C ASP A 115 1.54 -11.57 -4.85
N THR A 116 1.36 -11.60 -6.17
CA THR A 116 1.78 -10.55 -7.10
C THR A 116 0.73 -10.36 -8.18
N VAL A 117 0.45 -9.10 -8.52
CA VAL A 117 -0.43 -8.73 -9.62
C VAL A 117 0.29 -7.74 -10.51
N ILE A 118 0.32 -7.99 -11.82
CA ILE A 118 0.97 -7.11 -12.78
C ILE A 118 -0.10 -6.39 -13.61
N GLY A 119 0.12 -5.09 -13.84
CA GLY A 119 -0.76 -4.26 -14.63
C GLY A 119 -1.85 -3.57 -13.82
N ALA A 120 -2.55 -2.65 -14.49
CA ALA A 120 -3.62 -1.87 -13.87
C ALA A 120 -4.91 -2.69 -13.88
N GLN A 121 -5.15 -3.43 -12.81
CA GLN A 121 -6.36 -4.20 -12.65
C GLN A 121 -7.51 -3.31 -12.16
N PRO A 122 -8.75 -3.57 -12.58
CA PRO A 122 -9.89 -2.81 -12.08
C PRO A 122 -10.14 -3.08 -10.59
N GLU A 123 -10.84 -2.14 -9.95
CA GLU A 123 -11.06 -2.17 -8.50
C GLU A 123 -11.66 -3.50 -8.03
N HIS A 124 -12.67 -4.03 -8.73
CA HIS A 124 -13.34 -5.25 -8.28
C HIS A 124 -12.41 -6.47 -8.28
N MET A 125 -11.44 -6.51 -9.20
CA MET A 125 -10.46 -7.58 -9.26
C MET A 125 -9.48 -7.49 -8.08
N LEU A 126 -8.98 -6.28 -7.80
CA LEU A 126 -8.09 -6.05 -6.68
C LEU A 126 -8.79 -6.33 -5.35
N ARG A 127 -10.04 -5.91 -5.21
CA ARG A 127 -10.83 -6.13 -4.01
C ARG A 127 -11.06 -7.64 -3.78
N GLY A 128 -11.32 -8.40 -4.85
CA GLY A 128 -11.45 -9.84 -4.76
C GLY A 128 -10.17 -10.53 -4.29
N HIS A 129 -9.02 -10.11 -4.82
CA HIS A 129 -7.70 -10.58 -4.36
C HIS A 129 -7.47 -10.29 -2.88
N ILE A 130 -7.75 -9.06 -2.46
CA ILE A 130 -7.58 -8.63 -1.07
C ILE A 130 -8.47 -9.47 -0.15
N ASP A 131 -9.73 -9.66 -0.51
CA ASP A 131 -10.68 -10.43 0.28
C ASP A 131 -10.21 -11.87 0.49
N GLN A 132 -9.68 -12.50 -0.57
CA GLN A 132 -9.13 -13.84 -0.49
C GLN A 132 -7.92 -13.91 0.45
N LEU A 133 -7.02 -12.93 0.37
CA LEU A 133 -5.83 -12.91 1.19
C LEU A 133 -6.14 -12.57 2.64
N LEU A 134 -7.14 -11.73 2.90
CA LEU A 134 -7.59 -11.42 4.26
C LEU A 134 -8.24 -12.64 4.93
N ALA A 135 -8.89 -13.50 4.14
CA ALA A 135 -9.52 -14.71 4.66
C ALA A 135 -8.50 -15.78 5.07
N LYS A 136 -7.27 -15.71 4.55
CA LYS A 136 -6.19 -16.67 4.86
C LYS A 136 -5.36 -16.18 6.06
N VAL A 137 -5.96 -16.08 7.20
CA VAL A 137 -5.25 -15.62 8.41
C VAL A 137 -4.58 -16.77 9.13
#